data_b5c3f64accdf6c8573aaba06420a8fcf
#
_entry.id   b5c3f64accdf6c8573aaba06420a8fcf
#
_cell.length_a   1.000
_cell.length_b   1.000
_cell.length_c   1.000
_cell.angle_alpha   90.00
_cell.angle_beta   90.00
_cell.angle_gamma   90.00
#
_symmetry.space_group_name_H-M   'P 1'
#
loop_
_entity.id
_entity.type
_entity.pdbx_description
1 polymer ?
#
loop_
_entity_poly.entity_id
_entity_poly.type
_entity_poly.pdbx_seq_one_letter_code
_entity_poly.pdbx_strand_id
1 'polypeptide(L)'
;MPLLIHPGFHKTGTTWLQQQLFSDARTFRMMFGHEDIDRLFIRPHDLEFSAVDAAREVAARRSPADSPLIDVISSETLSGEMFTGARLSRVVAQRLSDTCGAAKILLTVRSQMAVTRSIYIQYLKRGGRLTIDGFLGYRPEPNYGWFNASVIRYGTLARCYGELFGHENVLVLPQELMAKDRQAWLGHLFRFVTGTEFAGDLSIDGRPREGVSPPASGMPLMRAANLFREGPLSPNAIRSLGWLGNLLHRAAYKWRIGDETAQCHLRDSIMHHFSGKFGGSNRVLQGYCPVELAPLGYEMD
;
A
#
# COMPACT_ATOMS: atom_id res chain seq x y z
N MET A 1 -0.30 3.22 -26.52
CA MET A 1 -0.01 2.31 -25.39
C MET A 1 -1.10 2.41 -24.33
N PRO A 2 -1.35 1.33 -23.54
CA PRO A 2 -2.34 1.35 -22.47
C PRO A 2 -1.95 2.32 -21.35
N LEU A 3 -2.93 2.76 -20.59
CA LEU A 3 -2.75 3.42 -19.31
C LEU A 3 -2.65 2.34 -18.23
N LEU A 4 -1.62 2.38 -17.41
CA LEU A 4 -1.47 1.56 -16.22
C LEU A 4 -1.82 2.38 -14.98
N ILE A 5 -2.83 1.97 -14.23
CA ILE A 5 -3.16 2.54 -12.93
C ILE A 5 -2.67 1.55 -11.86
N HIS A 6 -1.86 2.03 -10.94
CA HIS A 6 -1.35 1.27 -9.81
C HIS A 6 -1.87 1.87 -8.50
N PRO A 7 -3.08 1.51 -8.06
CA PRO A 7 -3.59 1.84 -6.74
C PRO A 7 -2.94 0.91 -5.72
N GLY A 8 -1.66 1.17 -5.46
CA GLY A 8 -0.85 0.35 -4.58
C GLY A 8 -1.41 0.32 -3.15
N PHE A 9 -1.49 -0.86 -2.55
CA PHE A 9 -1.75 -0.91 -1.11
C PHE A 9 -0.54 -0.41 -0.33
N HIS A 10 -0.81 0.23 0.80
CA HIS A 10 0.26 0.66 1.70
C HIS A 10 1.14 -0.52 2.12
N LYS A 11 2.45 -0.32 2.14
CA LYS A 11 3.46 -1.29 2.59
C LYS A 11 3.62 -2.54 1.71
N THR A 12 3.29 -2.44 0.44
CA THR A 12 3.42 -3.50 -0.57
C THR A 12 4.51 -3.24 -1.61
N GLY A 13 5.42 -2.30 -1.35
CA GLY A 13 6.54 -2.02 -2.25
C GLY A 13 6.30 -0.89 -3.25
N THR A 14 5.25 -0.08 -3.09
CA THR A 14 4.89 1.05 -3.98
C THR A 14 6.06 2.01 -4.22
N THR A 15 6.81 2.37 -3.17
CA THR A 15 7.99 3.24 -3.31
C THR A 15 9.04 2.65 -4.24
N TRP A 16 9.31 1.33 -4.14
CA TRP A 16 10.25 0.67 -5.02
C TRP A 16 9.77 0.69 -6.47
N LEU A 17 8.49 0.40 -6.70
CA LEU A 17 7.90 0.45 -8.05
C LEU A 17 8.02 1.85 -8.65
N GLN A 18 7.67 2.88 -7.90
CA GLN A 18 7.73 4.27 -8.36
C GLN A 18 9.16 4.74 -8.64
N GLN A 19 10.11 4.40 -7.77
CA GLN A 19 11.49 4.91 -7.85
C GLN A 19 12.42 4.08 -8.72
N GLN A 20 12.14 2.80 -8.92
CA GLN A 20 13.01 1.90 -9.65
C GLN A 20 12.38 1.42 -10.97
N LEU A 21 11.13 0.96 -10.96
CA LEU A 21 10.51 0.42 -12.15
C LEU A 21 9.86 1.52 -13.01
N PHE A 22 8.93 2.28 -12.43
CA PHE A 22 8.20 3.31 -13.19
C PHE A 22 9.03 4.57 -13.49
N SER A 23 10.22 4.68 -12.92
CA SER A 23 11.21 5.71 -13.25
C SER A 23 12.08 5.36 -14.45
N ASP A 24 12.01 4.12 -15.00
CA ASP A 24 12.69 3.78 -16.24
C ASP A 24 12.00 4.47 -17.43
N ALA A 25 12.55 5.62 -17.80
CA ALA A 25 12.01 6.48 -18.86
C ALA A 25 12.07 5.86 -20.27
N ARG A 26 12.66 4.66 -20.42
CA ARG A 26 12.65 3.91 -21.70
C ARG A 26 11.34 3.14 -21.88
N THR A 27 10.67 2.81 -20.79
CA THR A 27 9.51 1.91 -20.76
C THR A 27 8.28 2.59 -20.18
N PHE A 28 8.44 3.34 -19.09
CA PHE A 28 7.34 3.93 -18.33
C PHE A 28 7.43 5.45 -18.28
N ARG A 29 6.28 6.07 -18.12
CA ARG A 29 6.17 7.50 -17.84
C ARG A 29 5.15 7.74 -16.73
N MET A 30 5.64 8.16 -15.56
CA MET A 30 4.78 8.64 -14.47
C MET A 30 4.08 9.93 -14.93
N MET A 31 2.74 9.91 -15.00
CA MET A 31 1.93 11.05 -15.48
C MET A 31 1.79 12.12 -14.41
N PHE A 32 1.71 11.73 -13.15
CA PHE A 32 1.38 12.60 -12.02
C PHE A 32 2.28 12.34 -10.83
N GLY A 33 2.62 13.41 -10.11
CA GLY A 33 3.18 13.32 -8.76
C GLY A 33 2.11 13.03 -7.72
N HIS A 34 2.53 12.77 -6.48
CA HIS A 34 1.63 12.45 -5.39
C HIS A 34 0.61 13.57 -5.10
N GLU A 35 1.06 14.84 -5.14
CA GLU A 35 0.20 16.01 -4.90
C GLU A 35 -0.88 16.18 -5.99
N ASP A 36 -0.54 15.90 -7.25
CA ASP A 36 -1.51 15.94 -8.35
C ASP A 36 -2.58 14.86 -8.17
N ILE A 37 -2.17 13.63 -7.83
CA ILE A 37 -3.09 12.50 -7.59
C ILE A 37 -4.03 12.84 -6.43
N ASP A 38 -3.51 13.38 -5.34
CA ASP A 38 -4.29 13.83 -4.20
C ASP A 38 -5.32 14.89 -4.61
N ARG A 39 -4.87 15.93 -5.34
CA ARG A 39 -5.71 17.03 -5.81
C ARG A 39 -6.80 16.55 -6.76
N LEU A 40 -6.49 15.62 -7.65
CA LEU A 40 -7.42 15.15 -8.68
C LEU A 40 -8.43 14.11 -8.16
N PHE A 41 -7.99 13.18 -7.33
CA PHE A 41 -8.79 11.99 -7.04
C PHE A 41 -9.16 11.82 -5.56
N ILE A 42 -8.40 12.39 -4.62
CA ILE A 42 -8.57 12.13 -3.19
C ILE A 42 -9.27 13.28 -2.48
N ARG A 43 -8.73 14.51 -2.60
CA ARG A 43 -9.21 15.68 -1.85
C ARG A 43 -10.55 16.25 -2.31
N PRO A 44 -10.96 16.18 -3.58
CA PRO A 44 -12.23 16.77 -3.95
C PRO A 44 -13.37 16.16 -3.13
N HIS A 45 -14.27 17.00 -2.60
CA HIS A 45 -15.49 16.54 -1.99
C HIS A 45 -16.33 15.79 -3.04
N ASP A 46 -17.06 14.77 -2.65
CA ASP A 46 -17.79 13.92 -3.60
C ASP A 46 -18.85 14.70 -4.40
N LEU A 47 -19.44 15.73 -3.79
CA LEU A 47 -20.38 16.64 -4.43
C LEU A 47 -19.73 17.65 -5.40
N GLU A 48 -18.41 17.81 -5.37
CA GLU A 48 -17.67 18.80 -6.17
C GLU A 48 -16.75 18.13 -7.20
N PHE A 49 -16.62 16.82 -7.18
CA PHE A 49 -15.78 16.08 -8.11
C PHE A 49 -16.33 16.18 -9.54
N SER A 50 -15.51 16.70 -10.45
CA SER A 50 -15.81 16.76 -11.89
C SER A 50 -14.99 15.73 -12.65
N ALA A 51 -15.62 14.63 -13.06
CA ALA A 51 -14.96 13.62 -13.90
C ALA A 51 -14.51 14.22 -15.26
N VAL A 52 -15.26 15.19 -15.80
CA VAL A 52 -14.93 15.86 -17.07
C VAL A 52 -13.65 16.68 -16.96
N ASP A 53 -13.48 17.44 -15.89
CA ASP A 53 -12.28 18.26 -15.69
C ASP A 53 -11.06 17.38 -15.38
N ALA A 54 -11.24 16.35 -14.55
CA ALA A 54 -10.20 15.38 -14.29
C ALA A 54 -9.79 14.62 -15.57
N ALA A 55 -10.75 14.20 -16.41
CA ALA A 55 -10.48 13.54 -17.69
C ALA A 55 -9.71 14.44 -18.66
N ARG A 56 -10.05 15.74 -18.71
CA ARG A 56 -9.32 16.73 -19.52
C ARG A 56 -7.86 16.85 -19.08
N GLU A 57 -7.61 16.89 -17.76
CA GLU A 57 -6.26 16.97 -17.24
C GLU A 57 -5.46 15.68 -17.47
N VAL A 58 -6.09 14.51 -17.31
CA VAL A 58 -5.49 13.22 -17.67
C VAL A 58 -5.14 13.17 -19.15
N ALA A 59 -6.08 13.53 -20.03
CA ALA A 59 -5.86 13.54 -21.47
C ALA A 59 -4.73 14.48 -21.90
N ALA A 60 -4.63 15.67 -21.31
CA ALA A 60 -3.56 16.63 -21.59
C ALA A 60 -2.17 16.12 -21.22
N ARG A 61 -2.08 15.15 -20.30
CA ARG A 61 -0.81 14.54 -19.87
C ARG A 61 -0.55 13.17 -20.48
N ARG A 62 -1.42 12.64 -21.34
CA ARG A 62 -1.18 11.37 -22.06
C ARG A 62 -0.01 11.50 -23.03
N SER A 63 0.76 10.42 -23.16
CA SER A 63 1.73 10.29 -24.25
C SER A 63 1.02 10.31 -25.61
N PRO A 64 1.67 10.78 -26.68
CA PRO A 64 1.18 10.61 -28.05
C PRO A 64 0.82 9.13 -28.33
N ALA A 65 -0.13 8.92 -29.23
CA ALA A 65 -0.67 7.57 -29.51
C ALA A 65 0.40 6.60 -30.06
N ASP A 66 1.40 7.10 -30.73
CA ASP A 66 2.55 6.39 -31.29
C ASP A 66 3.71 6.22 -30.30
N SER A 67 3.63 6.80 -29.11
CA SER A 67 4.67 6.65 -28.09
C SER A 67 4.79 5.19 -27.64
N PRO A 68 5.99 4.64 -27.52
CA PRO A 68 6.21 3.31 -26.99
C PRO A 68 6.05 3.24 -25.46
N LEU A 69 5.95 4.39 -24.79
CA LEU A 69 5.93 4.47 -23.34
C LEU A 69 4.57 4.08 -22.74
N ILE A 70 4.62 3.35 -21.63
CA ILE A 70 3.46 3.02 -20.81
C ILE A 70 3.22 4.21 -19.85
N ASP A 71 2.09 4.89 -20.01
CA ASP A 71 1.68 5.93 -19.08
C ASP A 71 1.22 5.32 -17.76
N VAL A 72 1.71 5.85 -16.62
CA VAL A 72 1.44 5.30 -15.29
C VAL A 72 0.86 6.36 -14.36
N ILE A 73 -0.23 6.00 -13.68
CA ILE A 73 -0.77 6.69 -12.50
C ILE A 73 -0.52 5.79 -11.30
N SER A 74 0.32 6.17 -10.35
CA SER A 74 0.68 5.33 -9.22
C SER A 74 0.70 6.09 -7.90
N SER A 75 -0.16 5.67 -6.97
CA SER A 75 -0.11 6.11 -5.57
C SER A 75 -0.78 5.08 -4.66
N GLU A 76 -0.25 4.91 -3.46
CA GLU A 76 -0.90 4.10 -2.42
C GLU A 76 -2.18 4.74 -1.87
N THR A 77 -2.35 6.05 -1.98
CA THR A 77 -3.58 6.74 -1.54
C THR A 77 -4.79 6.37 -2.40
N LEU A 78 -4.57 5.89 -3.63
CA LEU A 78 -5.64 5.42 -4.53
C LEU A 78 -6.34 4.15 -4.03
N SER A 79 -5.71 3.36 -3.17
CA SER A 79 -6.38 2.23 -2.50
C SER A 79 -7.13 2.64 -1.24
N GLY A 80 -7.02 3.89 -0.83
CA GLY A 80 -7.56 4.46 0.39
C GLY A 80 -6.51 4.60 1.50
N GLU A 81 -6.65 5.63 2.34
CA GLU A 81 -5.73 5.89 3.45
C GLU A 81 -5.96 4.88 4.58
N MET A 82 -4.92 4.13 4.97
CA MET A 82 -5.02 3.03 5.94
C MET A 82 -5.42 3.48 7.35
N PHE A 83 -5.09 4.72 7.74
CA PHE A 83 -5.42 5.24 9.08
C PHE A 83 -6.76 5.95 9.14
N THR A 84 -7.49 6.02 8.04
CA THR A 84 -8.89 6.49 7.98
C THR A 84 -9.85 5.36 7.63
N GLY A 85 -9.42 4.11 7.75
CA GLY A 85 -10.21 2.91 7.44
C GLY A 85 -10.47 2.69 5.96
N ALA A 86 -9.70 3.35 5.07
CA ALA A 86 -9.82 3.27 3.61
C ALA A 86 -11.25 3.52 3.07
N ARG A 87 -12.01 4.38 3.73
CA ARG A 87 -13.45 4.61 3.44
C ARG A 87 -13.70 5.12 2.02
N LEU A 88 -12.73 5.82 1.43
CA LEU A 88 -12.85 6.37 0.09
C LEU A 88 -12.44 5.40 -1.03
N SER A 89 -12.04 4.16 -0.73
CA SER A 89 -11.50 3.22 -1.73
C SER A 89 -12.43 3.04 -2.94
N ARG A 90 -13.75 2.85 -2.69
CA ARG A 90 -14.73 2.70 -3.77
C ARG A 90 -14.96 3.99 -4.54
N VAL A 91 -15.04 5.13 -3.83
CA VAL A 91 -15.22 6.47 -4.45
C VAL A 91 -14.05 6.77 -5.36
N VAL A 92 -12.82 6.53 -4.91
CA VAL A 92 -11.60 6.75 -5.70
C VAL A 92 -11.54 5.81 -6.90
N ALA A 93 -11.89 4.53 -6.74
CA ALA A 93 -11.95 3.58 -7.84
C ALA A 93 -12.97 4.02 -8.91
N GLN A 94 -14.14 4.51 -8.49
CA GLN A 94 -15.16 5.06 -9.40
C GLN A 94 -14.65 6.30 -10.13
N ARG A 95 -14.04 7.27 -9.42
CA ARG A 95 -13.45 8.48 -10.01
C ARG A 95 -12.40 8.15 -11.07
N LEU A 96 -11.55 7.16 -10.79
CA LEU A 96 -10.56 6.67 -11.77
C LEU A 96 -11.24 6.08 -13.01
N SER A 97 -12.30 5.29 -12.83
CA SER A 97 -13.06 4.70 -13.93
C SER A 97 -13.72 5.78 -14.79
N ASP A 98 -14.42 6.73 -14.16
CA ASP A 98 -15.13 7.81 -14.83
C ASP A 98 -14.18 8.78 -15.57
N THR A 99 -12.94 8.88 -15.07
CA THR A 99 -11.94 9.81 -15.60
C THR A 99 -11.06 9.18 -16.67
N CYS A 100 -10.58 7.97 -16.45
CA CYS A 100 -9.54 7.35 -17.26
C CYS A 100 -10.08 6.42 -18.34
N GLY A 101 -11.32 5.97 -18.23
CA GLY A 101 -11.89 4.99 -19.15
C GLY A 101 -11.11 3.67 -19.18
N ALA A 102 -10.76 3.20 -20.36
CA ALA A 102 -10.02 1.93 -20.52
C ALA A 102 -8.58 2.06 -19.96
N ALA A 103 -8.29 1.27 -18.93
CA ALA A 103 -6.96 1.21 -18.29
C ALA A 103 -6.67 -0.22 -17.79
N LYS A 104 -5.38 -0.53 -17.61
CA LYS A 104 -4.93 -1.72 -16.90
C LYS A 104 -4.69 -1.37 -15.44
N ILE A 105 -5.16 -2.21 -14.53
CA ILE A 105 -5.06 -2.00 -13.08
C ILE A 105 -4.06 -2.99 -12.49
N LEU A 106 -3.03 -2.49 -11.83
CA LEU A 106 -2.07 -3.30 -11.07
C LEU A 106 -2.33 -3.12 -9.57
N LEU A 107 -2.68 -4.18 -8.88
CA LEU A 107 -2.77 -4.23 -7.42
C LEU A 107 -1.58 -5.00 -6.87
N THR A 108 -0.70 -4.33 -6.15
CA THR A 108 0.37 -5.00 -5.39
C THR A 108 -0.13 -5.29 -3.99
N VAL A 109 0.02 -6.53 -3.55
CA VAL A 109 -0.47 -7.01 -2.26
C VAL A 109 0.66 -7.62 -1.44
N ARG A 110 0.42 -7.83 -0.16
CA ARG A 110 1.34 -8.49 0.78
C ARG A 110 0.51 -9.32 1.76
N SER A 111 1.05 -10.46 2.22
CA SER A 111 0.33 -11.31 3.17
C SER A 111 -0.18 -10.50 4.36
N GLN A 112 -1.40 -10.78 4.81
CA GLN A 112 -2.08 -9.98 5.82
C GLN A 112 -1.28 -9.88 7.13
N MET A 113 -0.57 -10.94 7.49
CA MET A 113 0.32 -10.95 8.65
C MET A 113 1.48 -9.95 8.50
N ALA A 114 2.17 -10.00 7.36
CA ALA A 114 3.33 -9.16 7.11
C ALA A 114 2.96 -7.67 6.93
N VAL A 115 1.85 -7.40 6.23
CA VAL A 115 1.38 -6.02 6.03
C VAL A 115 0.88 -5.41 7.33
N THR A 116 0.14 -6.14 8.16
CA THR A 116 -0.36 -5.66 9.45
C THR A 116 0.78 -5.26 10.38
N ARG A 117 1.81 -6.11 10.49
CA ARG A 117 3.04 -5.76 11.22
C ARG A 117 3.65 -4.45 10.69
N SER A 118 3.74 -4.31 9.38
CA SER A 118 4.34 -3.13 8.74
C SER A 118 3.51 -1.86 8.97
N ILE A 119 2.17 -1.97 8.93
CA ILE A 119 1.24 -0.87 9.23
C ILE A 119 1.35 -0.46 10.71
N TYR A 120 1.42 -1.42 11.64
CA TYR A 120 1.60 -1.12 13.05
C TYR A 120 2.93 -0.38 13.32
N ILE A 121 4.03 -0.79 12.69
CA ILE A 121 5.29 -0.08 12.76
C ILE A 121 5.14 1.36 12.22
N GLN A 122 4.43 1.53 11.11
CA GLN A 122 4.16 2.86 10.56
C GLN A 122 3.30 3.72 11.50
N TYR A 123 2.30 3.12 12.15
CA TYR A 123 1.51 3.76 13.19
C TYR A 123 2.39 4.29 14.31
N LEU A 124 3.31 3.47 14.83
CA LEU A 124 4.26 3.90 15.87
C LEU A 124 5.19 5.02 15.39
N LYS A 125 5.72 4.93 14.16
CA LYS A 125 6.57 5.96 13.56
C LYS A 125 5.86 7.31 13.42
N ARG A 126 4.54 7.30 13.21
CA ARG A 126 3.71 8.51 13.09
C ARG A 126 3.22 9.08 14.43
N GLY A 127 3.66 8.53 15.55
CA GLY A 127 3.33 9.03 16.89
C GLY A 127 2.29 8.18 17.64
N GLY A 128 1.91 7.03 17.10
CA GLY A 128 0.96 6.12 17.74
C GLY A 128 1.45 5.56 19.06
N ARG A 129 0.54 5.34 20.03
CA ARG A 129 0.86 4.92 21.40
C ARG A 129 0.19 3.60 21.82
N LEU A 130 -0.77 3.09 21.05
CA LEU A 130 -1.46 1.85 21.38
C LEU A 130 -0.52 0.63 21.30
N THR A 131 -0.79 -0.38 22.09
CA THR A 131 -0.23 -1.73 21.89
C THR A 131 -0.76 -2.30 20.58
N ILE A 132 -0.22 -3.42 20.13
CA ILE A 132 -0.75 -4.10 18.94
C ILE A 132 -2.22 -4.49 19.14
N ASP A 133 -2.58 -5.06 20.28
CA ASP A 133 -3.95 -5.46 20.56
C ASP A 133 -4.89 -4.25 20.64
N GLY A 134 -4.44 -3.16 21.27
CA GLY A 134 -5.17 -1.89 21.28
C GLY A 134 -5.35 -1.30 19.88
N PHE A 135 -4.31 -1.37 19.03
CA PHE A 135 -4.36 -0.89 17.65
C PHE A 135 -5.33 -1.71 16.79
N LEU A 136 -5.31 -3.04 16.90
CA LEU A 136 -6.19 -3.93 16.14
C LEU A 136 -7.62 -3.98 16.70
N GLY A 137 -7.77 -3.83 18.01
CA GLY A 137 -9.07 -3.87 18.71
C GLY A 137 -9.72 -2.51 18.92
N TYR A 138 -9.00 -1.41 18.64
CA TYR A 138 -9.52 -0.06 18.85
C TYR A 138 -10.73 0.22 17.96
N ARG A 139 -11.81 0.70 18.56
CA ARG A 139 -13.04 1.08 17.89
C ARG A 139 -13.37 2.53 18.24
N PRO A 140 -12.87 3.48 17.43
CA PRO A 140 -13.22 4.89 17.61
C PRO A 140 -14.71 5.11 17.31
N GLU A 141 -15.23 6.26 17.68
CA GLU A 141 -16.56 6.69 17.27
C GLU A 141 -16.76 6.56 15.74
N PRO A 142 -18.01 6.40 15.26
CA PRO A 142 -18.30 5.99 13.89
C PRO A 142 -17.65 6.81 12.77
N ASN A 143 -17.30 8.06 13.02
CA ASN A 143 -16.75 8.98 12.02
C ASN A 143 -15.22 9.18 12.11
N TYR A 144 -14.56 8.56 13.09
CA TYR A 144 -13.12 8.63 13.26
C TYR A 144 -12.52 7.29 12.89
N GLY A 145 -11.80 7.27 11.78
CA GLY A 145 -11.19 6.06 11.29
C GLY A 145 -9.79 5.85 11.84
N TRP A 146 -9.52 4.67 12.33
CA TRP A 146 -8.20 4.11 12.54
C TRP A 146 -8.02 2.91 11.61
N PHE A 147 -6.98 2.12 11.81
CA PHE A 147 -6.83 0.90 11.05
C PHE A 147 -8.09 0.02 11.13
N ASN A 148 -8.58 -0.39 9.96
CA ASN A 148 -9.68 -1.32 9.83
C ASN A 148 -9.23 -2.51 8.97
N ALA A 149 -9.53 -3.74 9.41
CA ALA A 149 -9.19 -4.96 8.67
C ALA A 149 -9.72 -4.99 7.23
N SER A 150 -10.77 -4.21 6.93
CA SER A 150 -11.28 -4.05 5.55
C SER A 150 -10.23 -3.51 4.58
N VAL A 151 -9.26 -2.71 5.08
CA VAL A 151 -8.14 -2.17 4.28
C VAL A 151 -7.30 -3.27 3.64
N ILE A 152 -7.18 -4.43 4.31
CA ILE A 152 -6.37 -5.56 3.86
C ILE A 152 -7.20 -6.75 3.37
N ARG A 153 -8.50 -6.55 3.16
CA ARG A 153 -9.37 -7.47 2.42
C ARG A 153 -9.25 -7.22 0.92
N TYR A 154 -8.09 -7.52 0.38
CA TYR A 154 -7.68 -7.17 -0.98
C TYR A 154 -8.65 -7.63 -2.08
N GLY A 155 -9.22 -8.84 -1.93
CA GLY A 155 -10.18 -9.38 -2.91
C GLY A 155 -11.42 -8.51 -3.09
N THR A 156 -11.83 -7.78 -2.04
CA THR A 156 -12.97 -6.85 -2.14
C THR A 156 -12.65 -5.67 -3.06
N LEU A 157 -11.46 -5.10 -2.94
CA LEU A 157 -11.03 -4.00 -3.79
C LEU A 157 -10.69 -4.49 -5.21
N ALA A 158 -10.06 -5.67 -5.36
CA ALA A 158 -9.78 -6.28 -6.66
C ALA A 158 -11.07 -6.51 -7.45
N ARG A 159 -12.11 -7.04 -6.80
CA ARG A 159 -13.44 -7.20 -7.42
C ARG A 159 -14.05 -5.86 -7.82
N CYS A 160 -13.96 -4.84 -6.97
CA CYS A 160 -14.46 -3.50 -7.30
C CYS A 160 -13.79 -2.95 -8.57
N TYR A 161 -12.47 -3.09 -8.71
CA TYR A 161 -11.77 -2.70 -9.94
C TYR A 161 -12.15 -3.59 -11.12
N GLY A 162 -12.37 -4.90 -10.90
CA GLY A 162 -12.85 -5.82 -11.95
C GLY A 162 -14.23 -5.47 -12.46
N GLU A 163 -15.13 -5.02 -11.59
CA GLU A 163 -16.48 -4.53 -11.97
C GLU A 163 -16.41 -3.23 -12.78
N LEU A 164 -15.45 -2.34 -12.49
CA LEU A 164 -15.32 -1.03 -13.13
C LEU A 164 -14.52 -1.06 -14.44
N PHE A 165 -13.48 -1.86 -14.52
CA PHE A 165 -12.54 -1.87 -15.65
C PHE A 165 -12.55 -3.14 -16.48
N GLY A 166 -13.28 -4.17 -16.06
CA GLY A 166 -13.24 -5.53 -16.60
C GLY A 166 -12.25 -6.42 -15.87
N HIS A 167 -12.65 -7.67 -15.62
CA HIS A 167 -11.85 -8.64 -14.88
C HIS A 167 -10.45 -8.85 -15.49
N GLU A 168 -10.38 -8.93 -16.82
CA GLU A 168 -9.18 -9.11 -17.62
C GLU A 168 -8.23 -7.90 -17.59
N ASN A 169 -8.70 -6.77 -17.09
CA ASN A 169 -7.92 -5.54 -16.94
C ASN A 169 -7.43 -5.32 -15.52
N VAL A 170 -7.53 -6.31 -14.65
CA VAL A 170 -7.00 -6.24 -13.27
C VAL A 170 -6.00 -7.35 -13.05
N LEU A 171 -4.80 -7.00 -12.62
CA LEU A 171 -3.73 -7.92 -12.23
C LEU A 171 -3.37 -7.71 -10.77
N VAL A 172 -3.31 -8.78 -10.01
CA VAL A 172 -2.82 -8.79 -8.63
C VAL A 172 -1.44 -9.45 -8.59
N LEU A 173 -0.46 -8.76 -8.02
CA LEU A 173 0.89 -9.31 -7.85
C LEU A 173 1.34 -9.23 -6.38
N PRO A 174 1.68 -10.38 -5.76
CA PRO A 174 2.20 -10.42 -4.39
C PRO A 174 3.62 -9.88 -4.29
N GLN A 175 3.91 -9.13 -3.23
CA GLN A 175 5.27 -8.66 -2.92
C GLN A 175 6.20 -9.85 -2.61
N GLU A 176 5.69 -10.92 -2.07
CA GLU A 176 6.42 -12.15 -1.78
C GLU A 176 6.99 -12.78 -3.06
N LEU A 177 6.24 -12.75 -4.17
CA LEU A 177 6.75 -13.20 -5.46
C LEU A 177 7.90 -12.29 -5.93
N MET A 178 7.75 -10.97 -5.80
CA MET A 178 8.83 -10.03 -6.16
C MET A 178 10.11 -10.28 -5.36
N ALA A 179 9.98 -10.64 -4.08
CA ALA A 179 11.12 -10.94 -3.21
C ALA A 179 11.77 -12.29 -3.55
N LYS A 180 10.99 -13.28 -4.00
CA LYS A 180 11.44 -14.64 -4.30
C LYS A 180 11.96 -14.77 -5.75
N ASP A 181 11.21 -14.23 -6.69
CA ASP A 181 11.47 -14.30 -8.13
C ASP A 181 11.00 -13.01 -8.82
N ARG A 182 11.91 -12.04 -8.87
CA ARG A 182 11.64 -10.73 -9.48
C ARG A 182 11.40 -10.84 -10.99
N GLN A 183 12.07 -11.76 -11.66
CA GLN A 183 11.91 -11.94 -13.11
C GLN A 183 10.52 -12.46 -13.44
N ALA A 184 10.04 -13.46 -12.71
CA ALA A 184 8.67 -13.95 -12.88
C ALA A 184 7.65 -12.84 -12.61
N TRP A 185 7.87 -12.04 -11.55
CA TRP A 185 6.99 -10.90 -11.20
C TRP A 185 6.93 -9.88 -12.35
N LEU A 186 8.08 -9.48 -12.89
CA LEU A 186 8.16 -8.57 -14.03
C LEU A 186 7.55 -9.19 -15.29
N GLY A 187 7.78 -10.48 -15.54
CA GLY A 187 7.19 -11.22 -16.65
C GLY A 187 5.66 -11.16 -16.64
N HIS A 188 5.03 -11.37 -15.48
CA HIS A 188 3.58 -11.25 -15.34
C HIS A 188 3.10 -9.81 -15.61
N LEU A 189 3.79 -8.80 -15.07
CA LEU A 189 3.42 -7.41 -15.29
C LEU A 189 3.51 -7.02 -16.76
N PHE A 190 4.65 -7.31 -17.43
CA PHE A 190 4.85 -6.93 -18.82
C PHE A 190 3.87 -7.64 -19.75
N ARG A 191 3.68 -8.95 -19.59
CA ARG A 191 2.67 -9.69 -20.34
C ARG A 191 1.27 -9.10 -20.18
N PHE A 192 0.91 -8.71 -18.98
CA PHE A 192 -0.38 -8.08 -18.69
C PHE A 192 -0.55 -6.72 -19.37
N VAL A 193 0.50 -5.87 -19.34
CA VAL A 193 0.39 -4.49 -19.85
C VAL A 193 0.60 -4.42 -21.36
N THR A 194 1.57 -5.17 -21.89
CA THR A 194 2.00 -5.06 -23.30
C THR A 194 1.57 -6.24 -24.17
N GLY A 195 1.14 -7.34 -23.56
CA GLY A 195 0.90 -8.61 -24.27
C GLY A 195 2.16 -9.36 -24.67
N THR A 196 3.36 -8.85 -24.34
CA THR A 196 4.65 -9.42 -24.73
C THR A 196 5.44 -9.91 -23.53
N GLU A 197 6.38 -10.80 -23.76
CA GLU A 197 7.31 -11.26 -22.74
C GLU A 197 8.28 -10.13 -22.34
N PHE A 198 8.68 -10.14 -21.08
CA PHE A 198 9.71 -9.22 -20.59
C PHE A 198 11.08 -9.66 -21.14
N ALA A 199 11.61 -8.91 -22.09
CA ALA A 199 12.88 -9.19 -22.76
C ALA A 199 14.06 -8.36 -22.22
N GLY A 200 13.83 -7.54 -21.18
CA GLY A 200 14.83 -6.60 -20.68
C GLY A 200 15.57 -7.09 -19.44
N ASP A 201 16.85 -6.77 -19.37
CA ASP A 201 17.58 -6.73 -18.11
C ASP A 201 17.34 -5.34 -17.49
N LEU A 202 16.36 -5.24 -16.60
CA LEU A 202 16.29 -4.09 -15.72
C LEU A 202 17.41 -4.30 -14.69
N SER A 203 18.57 -3.72 -14.94
CA SER A 203 19.63 -3.58 -13.93
C SER A 203 19.13 -2.65 -12.84
N ILE A 204 18.21 -3.18 -12.03
CA ILE A 204 17.67 -2.47 -10.88
C ILE A 204 18.71 -2.62 -9.80
N ASP A 205 19.53 -1.59 -9.63
CA ASP A 205 20.51 -1.53 -8.57
C ASP A 205 19.84 -1.80 -7.22
N GLY A 206 20.42 -2.75 -6.50
CA GLY A 206 19.94 -3.14 -5.18
C GLY A 206 20.20 -2.06 -4.13
N ARG A 207 19.58 -0.88 -4.31
CA ARG A 207 19.63 0.17 -3.28
C ARG A 207 19.07 -0.35 -1.97
N PRO A 208 19.68 0.03 -0.85
CA PRO A 208 19.23 -0.41 0.47
C PRO A 208 17.76 -0.06 0.67
N ARG A 209 17.02 -0.96 1.30
CA ARG A 209 15.63 -0.74 1.68
C ARG A 209 15.55 0.57 2.47
N GLU A 210 14.87 1.58 1.94
CA GLU A 210 14.60 2.79 2.70
C GLU A 210 13.82 2.42 3.97
N GLY A 211 14.34 2.88 5.10
CA GLY A 211 13.68 2.79 6.39
C GLY A 211 13.89 1.48 7.16
N VAL A 212 14.97 1.45 7.94
CA VAL A 212 15.15 0.43 8.98
C VAL A 212 13.94 0.44 9.91
N SER A 213 13.37 -0.74 10.14
CA SER A 213 12.31 -0.91 11.14
C SER A 213 12.91 -1.16 12.52
N PRO A 214 12.33 -0.61 13.59
CA PRO A 214 12.76 -0.95 14.93
C PRO A 214 12.50 -2.43 15.20
N PRO A 215 13.31 -3.10 16.04
CA PRO A 215 13.01 -4.43 16.54
C PRO A 215 11.70 -4.45 17.31
N ALA A 216 11.05 -5.61 17.42
CA ALA A 216 9.80 -5.72 18.14
C ALA A 216 9.96 -5.38 19.64
N SER A 217 11.08 -5.75 20.23
CA SER A 217 11.44 -5.38 21.62
C SER A 217 11.61 -3.87 21.82
N GLY A 218 11.88 -3.09 20.77
CA GLY A 218 11.97 -1.64 20.84
C GLY A 218 10.61 -0.91 20.74
N MET A 219 9.55 -1.59 20.35
CA MET A 219 8.23 -0.95 20.16
C MET A 219 7.65 -0.33 21.45
N PRO A 220 7.79 -0.91 22.65
CA PRO A 220 7.38 -0.25 23.89
C PRO A 220 8.09 1.08 24.11
N LEU A 221 9.40 1.15 23.82
CA LEU A 221 10.16 2.40 23.91
C LEU A 221 9.70 3.44 22.88
N MET A 222 9.32 3.02 21.67
CA MET A 222 8.72 3.93 20.70
C MET A 222 7.40 4.53 21.20
N ARG A 223 6.53 3.70 21.80
CA ARG A 223 5.27 4.19 22.39
C ARG A 223 5.52 5.22 23.49
N ALA A 224 6.48 4.94 24.38
CA ALA A 224 6.88 5.88 25.42
C ALA A 224 7.50 7.17 24.83
N ALA A 225 8.33 7.06 23.81
CA ALA A 225 8.89 8.20 23.11
C ALA A 225 7.82 9.13 22.52
N ASN A 226 6.73 8.53 22.01
CA ASN A 226 5.61 9.26 21.41
C ASN A 226 4.74 10.07 22.40
N LEU A 227 4.97 9.94 23.70
CA LEU A 227 4.42 10.87 24.70
C LEU A 227 5.08 12.27 24.63
N PHE A 228 6.33 12.31 24.16
CA PHE A 228 7.17 13.49 24.19
C PHE A 228 7.56 14.00 22.79
N ARG A 229 7.18 13.27 21.73
CA ARG A 229 7.50 13.63 20.35
C ARG A 229 6.23 13.97 19.59
N GLU A 230 6.23 15.11 18.94
CA GLU A 230 5.18 15.47 18.02
C GLU A 230 5.20 14.60 16.77
N GLY A 231 4.02 14.30 16.28
CA GLY A 231 3.81 13.56 15.06
C GLY A 231 2.35 13.66 14.61
N PRO A 232 2.04 13.19 13.41
CA PRO A 232 0.68 13.27 12.86
C PRO A 232 -0.40 12.64 13.74
N LEU A 233 -0.04 11.62 14.52
CA LEU A 233 -0.94 10.92 15.45
C LEU A 233 -0.71 11.34 16.92
N SER A 234 0.16 12.30 17.17
CA SER A 234 0.46 12.83 18.51
C SER A 234 0.72 14.34 18.45
N PRO A 235 -0.26 15.15 18.04
CA PRO A 235 -0.09 16.61 17.93
C PRO A 235 0.09 17.30 19.28
N ASN A 236 -0.37 16.66 20.37
CA ASN A 236 -0.34 17.20 21.73
C ASN A 236 0.76 16.54 22.59
N ALA A 237 1.94 16.32 22.03
CA ALA A 237 3.07 15.81 22.77
C ALA A 237 3.60 16.85 23.80
N ILE A 238 4.21 16.37 24.89
CA ILE A 238 4.81 17.23 25.92
C ILE A 238 6.15 17.77 25.36
N ARG A 239 6.11 18.92 24.69
CA ARG A 239 7.24 19.53 23.97
C ARG A 239 8.47 19.79 24.87
N SER A 240 8.26 20.19 26.11
CA SER A 240 9.34 20.46 27.07
C SER A 240 10.25 19.25 27.32
N LEU A 241 9.76 18.03 27.10
CA LEU A 241 10.49 16.78 27.24
C LEU A 241 10.85 16.13 25.89
N GLY A 242 10.85 16.88 24.79
CA GLY A 242 11.15 16.38 23.45
C GLY A 242 12.52 15.70 23.34
N TRP A 243 13.52 16.18 24.11
CA TRP A 243 14.84 15.56 24.18
C TRP A 243 14.78 14.12 24.71
N LEU A 244 13.94 13.85 25.73
CA LEU A 244 13.72 12.51 26.29
C LEU A 244 13.04 11.61 25.26
N GLY A 245 12.04 12.13 24.55
CA GLY A 245 11.41 11.43 23.43
C GLY A 245 12.38 11.00 22.34
N ASN A 246 13.31 11.89 21.98
CA ASN A 246 14.34 11.57 20.99
C ASN A 246 15.35 10.53 21.52
N LEU A 247 15.71 10.57 22.80
CA LEU A 247 16.56 9.57 23.43
C LEU A 247 15.90 8.18 23.38
N LEU A 248 14.66 8.09 23.85
CA LEU A 248 13.89 6.84 23.86
C LEU A 248 13.68 6.29 22.43
N HIS A 249 13.42 7.17 21.46
CA HIS A 249 13.28 6.76 20.07
C HIS A 249 14.59 6.16 19.51
N ARG A 250 15.74 6.79 19.76
CA ARG A 250 17.04 6.23 19.34
C ARG A 250 17.33 4.89 20.03
N ALA A 251 17.01 4.78 21.32
CA ALA A 251 17.14 3.54 22.08
C ALA A 251 16.26 2.42 21.48
N ALA A 252 15.03 2.73 21.08
CA ALA A 252 14.11 1.77 20.48
C ALA A 252 14.68 1.06 19.25
N TYR A 253 15.44 1.76 18.40
CA TYR A 253 16.07 1.16 17.22
C TYR A 253 17.27 0.24 17.53
N LYS A 254 17.85 0.39 18.72
CA LYS A 254 19.01 -0.38 19.16
C LYS A 254 18.66 -1.50 20.13
N TRP A 255 17.47 -1.44 20.73
CA TRP A 255 17.05 -2.37 21.77
C TRP A 255 16.73 -3.76 21.20
N ARG A 256 17.55 -4.76 21.53
CA ARG A 256 17.43 -6.14 21.03
C ARG A 256 17.11 -7.17 22.12
N ILE A 257 17.11 -6.76 23.39
CA ILE A 257 16.88 -7.69 24.51
C ILE A 257 15.45 -8.20 24.42
N GLY A 258 15.28 -9.53 24.36
CA GLY A 258 13.98 -10.20 24.25
C GLY A 258 13.28 -10.03 22.90
N ASP A 259 14.02 -9.71 21.81
CA ASP A 259 13.40 -9.43 20.52
C ASP A 259 12.67 -10.63 19.93
N GLU A 260 13.19 -11.86 20.07
CA GLU A 260 12.52 -13.08 19.62
C GLU A 260 11.16 -13.27 20.29
N THR A 261 11.12 -13.15 21.65
CA THR A 261 9.86 -13.23 22.41
C THR A 261 8.89 -12.13 21.99
N ALA A 262 9.37 -10.90 21.82
CA ALA A 262 8.54 -9.79 21.36
C ALA A 262 8.02 -9.99 19.93
N GLN A 263 8.80 -10.58 19.04
CA GLN A 263 8.35 -10.95 17.69
C GLN A 263 7.30 -12.04 17.70
N CYS A 264 7.48 -13.09 18.53
CA CYS A 264 6.48 -14.14 18.73
C CYS A 264 5.16 -13.55 19.23
N HIS A 265 5.22 -12.75 20.31
CA HIS A 265 4.02 -12.08 20.84
C HIS A 265 3.31 -11.21 19.80
N LEU A 266 4.06 -10.39 19.04
CA LEU A 266 3.49 -9.56 17.99
C LEU A 266 2.79 -10.39 16.91
N ARG A 267 3.42 -11.49 16.49
CA ARG A 267 2.85 -12.42 15.51
C ARG A 267 1.57 -13.07 16.06
N ASP A 268 1.62 -13.58 17.28
CA ASP A 268 0.51 -14.30 17.90
C ASP A 268 -0.70 -13.38 18.14
N SER A 269 -0.47 -12.12 18.55
CA SER A 269 -1.53 -11.11 18.65
C SER A 269 -2.19 -10.83 17.28
N ILE A 270 -1.40 -10.70 16.21
CA ILE A 270 -1.95 -10.48 14.87
C ILE A 270 -2.74 -11.71 14.41
N MET A 271 -2.20 -12.91 14.61
CA MET A 271 -2.87 -14.17 14.27
C MET A 271 -4.20 -14.31 15.01
N HIS A 272 -4.20 -14.10 16.32
CA HIS A 272 -5.42 -14.17 17.14
C HIS A 272 -6.52 -13.23 16.63
N HIS A 273 -6.15 -12.01 16.21
CA HIS A 273 -7.10 -11.03 15.68
C HIS A 273 -7.67 -11.41 14.32
N PHE A 274 -6.92 -12.12 13.48
CA PHE A 274 -7.22 -12.24 12.06
C PHE A 274 -7.45 -13.65 11.54
N SER A 275 -7.15 -14.69 12.30
CA SER A 275 -7.41 -16.09 11.90
C SER A 275 -8.86 -16.28 11.46
N GLY A 276 -9.09 -16.90 10.32
CA GLY A 276 -10.39 -17.15 9.73
C GLY A 276 -11.07 -15.94 9.07
N LYS A 277 -10.41 -14.76 9.01
CA LYS A 277 -11.08 -13.52 8.55
C LYS A 277 -10.81 -13.15 7.09
N PHE A 278 -9.82 -13.75 6.45
CA PHE A 278 -9.39 -13.34 5.11
C PHE A 278 -9.60 -14.40 4.03
N GLY A 279 -9.86 -15.67 4.37
CA GLY A 279 -9.99 -16.75 3.42
C GLY A 279 -10.95 -16.44 2.27
N GLY A 280 -12.18 -16.01 2.59
CA GLY A 280 -13.16 -15.61 1.57
C GLY A 280 -12.69 -14.48 0.64
N SER A 281 -12.01 -13.47 1.18
CA SER A 281 -11.44 -12.38 0.40
C SER A 281 -10.26 -12.85 -0.47
N ASN A 282 -9.41 -13.71 0.08
CA ASN A 282 -8.24 -14.22 -0.63
C ASN A 282 -8.61 -15.20 -1.74
N ARG A 283 -9.70 -15.96 -1.60
CA ARG A 283 -10.25 -16.76 -2.72
C ARG A 283 -10.69 -15.89 -3.89
N VAL A 284 -11.35 -14.76 -3.62
CA VAL A 284 -11.69 -13.78 -4.67
C VAL A 284 -10.41 -13.20 -5.29
N LEU A 285 -9.43 -12.84 -4.45
CA LEU A 285 -8.14 -12.29 -4.89
C LEU A 285 -7.38 -13.24 -5.81
N GLN A 286 -7.44 -14.56 -5.53
CA GLN A 286 -6.79 -15.60 -6.32
C GLN A 286 -7.23 -15.55 -7.79
N GLY A 287 -8.49 -15.20 -8.08
CA GLY A 287 -8.99 -15.06 -9.44
C GLY A 287 -8.32 -13.98 -10.28
N TYR A 288 -7.62 -13.04 -9.65
CA TYR A 288 -6.88 -11.96 -10.32
C TYR A 288 -5.36 -12.16 -10.26
N CYS A 289 -4.89 -13.21 -9.58
CA CYS A 289 -3.48 -13.46 -9.33
C CYS A 289 -2.98 -14.63 -10.19
N PRO A 290 -1.88 -14.46 -10.96
CA PRO A 290 -1.36 -15.50 -11.84
C PRO A 290 -0.58 -16.62 -11.10
N VAL A 291 -0.41 -16.49 -9.78
CA VAL A 291 0.31 -17.45 -8.95
C VAL A 291 -0.51 -17.85 -7.74
N GLU A 292 -0.27 -19.05 -7.21
CA GLU A 292 -0.92 -19.54 -5.99
C GLU A 292 -0.57 -18.67 -4.78
N LEU A 293 -1.60 -18.20 -4.06
CA LEU A 293 -1.44 -17.33 -2.90
C LEU A 293 -1.14 -18.11 -1.61
N ALA A 294 -1.68 -19.32 -1.45
CA ALA A 294 -1.48 -20.12 -0.25
C ALA A 294 0.00 -20.35 0.12
N PRO A 295 0.90 -20.76 -0.82
CA PRO A 295 2.32 -20.94 -0.52
C PRO A 295 3.05 -19.64 -0.17
N LEU A 296 2.45 -18.48 -0.43
CA LEU A 296 2.98 -17.16 -0.12
C LEU A 296 2.49 -16.63 1.24
N GLY A 297 1.75 -17.45 2.00
CA GLY A 297 1.29 -17.14 3.35
C GLY A 297 -0.03 -16.36 3.41
N TYR A 298 -0.86 -16.46 2.38
CA TYR A 298 -2.23 -15.97 2.40
C TYR A 298 -3.18 -17.06 2.90
N GLU A 299 -4.08 -16.69 3.81
CA GLU A 299 -5.12 -17.57 4.33
C GLU A 299 -6.15 -17.87 3.21
N MET A 300 -6.47 -19.14 2.99
CA MET A 300 -7.39 -19.55 1.91
C MET A 300 -8.68 -20.21 2.42
N ASP A 301 -8.72 -20.58 3.70
CA ASP A 301 -9.85 -21.26 4.34
C ASP A 301 -10.79 -20.28 5.08
#